data_c275657597b51c46cc505d0c56f539c5
#
_entry.id   c275657597b51c46cc505d0c56f539c5
#
_cell.length_a   1.000
_cell.length_b   1.000
_cell.length_c   1.000
_cell.angle_alpha   90.00
_cell.angle_beta   90.00
_cell.angle_gamma   90.00
#
_symmetry.space_group_name_H-M   'P 1'
#
loop_
_entity.id
_entity.type
_entity.pdbx_description
1 polymer ?
#
loop_
_entity_poly.entity_id
_entity_poly.type
_entity_poly.pdbx_seq_one_letter_code
_entity_poly.pdbx_strand_id
1 'polypeptide(L)'
;VMAVWAGLAGTAAAQNLLSPAEATVYEGDKLADEGAWCWFADPRALHYENASGTINSSYVGYIDVHGAVKAVQYDFLKGRRSEVLIRSYFQPDDHNNPTFLVLPDERVMIFYSRHTDEPCFYYRISQVPGDITTLGEEKKILTKDNTTYPSPFILSDDPEHIYLCWRGIRWHPTIARLSLPDENDEVQIDWGPYQMVQST
;
A
#
# COMPACT_ATOMS: atom_id res chain seq x y z
N VAL A 1 -11.30 13.35 -50.32
CA VAL A 1 -10.82 13.84 -49.01
C VAL A 1 -10.93 12.71 -48.04
N MET A 2 -9.84 12.01 -47.81
CA MET A 2 -9.73 10.94 -46.80
C MET A 2 -9.28 11.56 -45.50
N ALA A 3 -10.07 11.43 -44.47
CA ALA A 3 -9.68 11.75 -43.12
C ALA A 3 -8.96 10.54 -42.51
N VAL A 4 -7.69 10.69 -42.20
CA VAL A 4 -6.90 9.73 -41.44
C VAL A 4 -7.21 9.96 -39.96
N TRP A 5 -7.87 9.03 -39.36
CA TRP A 5 -7.96 8.96 -37.87
C TRP A 5 -6.67 8.30 -37.36
N ALA A 6 -5.81 9.11 -36.74
CA ALA A 6 -4.68 8.60 -35.96
C ALA A 6 -5.19 8.20 -34.56
N GLY A 7 -5.40 6.91 -34.37
CA GLY A 7 -5.59 6.33 -33.05
C GLY A 7 -4.25 6.27 -32.32
N LEU A 8 -4.03 7.17 -31.36
CA LEU A 8 -2.88 7.12 -30.44
C LEU A 8 -3.28 7.83 -29.13
N ALA A 9 -4.18 7.22 -28.38
CA ALA A 9 -4.49 7.72 -27.04
C ALA A 9 -4.40 6.66 -25.93
N GLY A 10 -4.01 5.42 -26.26
CA GLY A 10 -4.07 4.34 -25.27
C GLY A 10 -2.78 3.99 -24.51
N THR A 11 -1.63 4.49 -24.94
CA THR A 11 -0.35 4.05 -24.38
C THR A 11 0.34 5.06 -23.44
N ALA A 12 0.00 6.33 -23.54
CA ALA A 12 0.64 7.37 -22.74
C ALA A 12 0.19 7.35 -21.25
N ALA A 13 -1.06 7.03 -20.99
CA ALA A 13 -1.59 7.02 -19.62
C ALA A 13 -0.99 5.88 -18.75
N ALA A 14 -0.77 4.70 -19.34
CA ALA A 14 -0.20 3.57 -18.62
C ALA A 14 1.30 3.75 -18.30
N GLN A 15 2.03 4.46 -19.14
CA GLN A 15 3.45 4.73 -18.91
C GLN A 15 3.68 5.77 -17.81
N ASN A 16 2.79 6.74 -17.67
CA ASN A 16 2.92 7.77 -16.64
C ASN A 16 2.69 7.23 -15.20
N LEU A 17 1.95 6.13 -15.05
CA LEU A 17 1.75 5.48 -13.76
C LEU A 17 2.98 4.75 -13.23
N LEU A 18 3.94 4.45 -14.10
CA LEU A 18 5.16 3.72 -13.78
C LEU A 18 6.41 4.61 -13.72
N SER A 19 6.30 5.86 -14.14
CA SER A 19 7.43 6.79 -14.15
C SER A 19 7.53 7.57 -12.84
N PRO A 20 8.64 7.46 -12.12
CA PRO A 20 8.88 8.24 -10.91
C PRO A 20 8.99 9.74 -11.15
N ALA A 21 9.14 10.16 -12.40
CA ALA A 21 9.64 11.49 -12.76
C ALA A 21 8.55 12.55 -12.98
N GLU A 22 7.28 12.18 -13.10
CA GLU A 22 6.24 13.17 -13.39
C GLU A 22 5.42 13.50 -12.13
N ALA A 23 5.86 14.55 -11.45
CA ALA A 23 5.04 15.22 -10.45
C ALA A 23 3.97 16.02 -11.15
N THR A 24 2.73 15.62 -11.00
CA THR A 24 1.59 16.46 -11.36
C THR A 24 1.23 17.31 -10.16
N VAL A 25 1.38 18.62 -10.25
CA VAL A 25 0.78 19.54 -9.28
C VAL A 25 -0.72 19.46 -9.51
N TYR A 26 -1.43 18.92 -8.53
CA TYR A 26 -2.89 18.84 -8.59
C TYR A 26 -3.44 20.22 -8.23
N GLU A 27 -4.00 20.92 -9.21
CA GLU A 27 -4.87 22.06 -8.96
C GLU A 27 -6.28 21.52 -8.70
N GLY A 28 -6.62 21.28 -7.44
CA GLY A 28 -7.94 20.81 -7.07
C GLY A 28 -7.96 19.91 -5.84
N ASP A 29 -9.16 19.62 -5.37
CA ASP A 29 -9.44 18.90 -4.12
C ASP A 29 -9.34 17.36 -4.23
N LYS A 30 -8.87 16.82 -5.37
CA LYS A 30 -8.83 15.38 -5.64
C LYS A 30 -7.43 14.82 -5.57
N LEU A 31 -7.27 13.74 -4.82
CA LEU A 31 -6.03 12.94 -4.83
C LEU A 31 -6.02 11.91 -5.97
N ALA A 32 -7.19 11.37 -6.33
CA ALA A 32 -7.38 10.41 -7.41
C ALA A 32 -8.75 10.61 -8.07
N ASP A 33 -8.87 10.34 -9.36
CA ASP A 33 -10.15 10.51 -10.09
C ASP A 33 -11.08 9.30 -9.94
N GLU A 34 -10.57 8.11 -9.72
CA GLU A 34 -11.30 6.83 -9.79
C GLU A 34 -11.02 5.92 -8.59
N GLY A 35 -10.82 6.50 -7.41
CA GLY A 35 -10.56 5.73 -6.18
C GLY A 35 -11.83 5.13 -5.60
N ALA A 36 -11.81 3.85 -5.25
CA ALA A 36 -12.88 3.21 -4.50
C ALA A 36 -12.83 3.61 -3.02
N TRP A 37 -14.00 3.73 -2.40
CA TRP A 37 -14.17 3.96 -0.97
C TRP A 37 -14.85 2.77 -0.30
N CYS A 38 -14.34 2.37 0.84
CA CYS A 38 -14.94 1.36 1.70
C CYS A 38 -15.14 1.92 3.10
N TRP A 39 -16.33 1.82 3.63
CA TRP A 39 -16.69 2.31 4.97
C TRP A 39 -16.09 1.51 6.12
N PHE A 40 -15.60 0.29 5.86
CA PHE A 40 -14.86 -0.52 6.83
C PHE A 40 -13.34 -0.30 6.76
N ALA A 41 -12.86 0.27 5.67
CA ALA A 41 -11.45 0.63 5.56
C ALA A 41 -11.27 1.98 6.26
N ASP A 42 -10.38 2.01 7.22
CA ASP A 42 -9.88 3.26 7.77
C ASP A 42 -9.34 4.14 6.63
N PRO A 43 -9.23 5.48 6.83
CA PRO A 43 -8.52 6.31 5.90
C PRO A 43 -7.15 5.69 5.63
N ARG A 44 -6.92 5.17 4.44
CA ARG A 44 -5.67 4.54 4.05
C ARG A 44 -4.64 5.60 3.70
N ALA A 45 -4.39 6.46 4.67
CA ALA A 45 -3.45 7.55 4.59
C ALA A 45 -2.49 7.52 5.78
N LEU A 46 -1.23 7.78 5.51
CA LEU A 46 -0.17 7.92 6.49
C LEU A 46 0.60 9.20 6.20
N HIS A 47 0.79 10.04 7.22
CA HIS A 47 1.73 11.15 7.18
C HIS A 47 2.98 10.80 7.96
N TYR A 48 4.15 11.10 7.41
CA TYR A 48 5.43 10.89 8.05
C TYR A 48 6.36 12.07 7.83
N GLU A 49 6.92 12.55 8.93
CA GLU A 49 7.99 13.54 8.96
C GLU A 49 9.10 13.00 9.86
N ASN A 50 10.34 12.96 9.35
CA ASN A 50 11.46 12.47 10.13
C ASN A 50 12.14 13.62 10.92
N ALA A 51 12.83 13.24 12.00
CA ALA A 51 13.48 14.20 12.90
C ALA A 51 14.59 15.02 12.23
N SER A 52 15.18 14.52 11.14
CA SER A 52 16.22 15.24 10.38
C SER A 52 15.65 16.28 9.43
N GLY A 53 14.32 16.31 9.20
CA GLY A 53 13.67 17.22 8.27
C GLY A 53 13.97 16.92 6.79
N THR A 54 14.45 15.72 6.47
CA THR A 54 14.75 15.29 5.09
C THR A 54 13.59 14.56 4.44
N ILE A 55 12.61 14.11 5.22
CA ILE A 55 11.37 13.48 4.75
C ILE A 55 10.21 14.22 5.41
N ASN A 56 9.24 14.64 4.59
CA ASN A 56 7.95 15.14 5.02
C ASN A 56 6.96 14.81 3.91
N SER A 57 6.22 13.71 4.08
CA SER A 57 5.35 13.16 3.03
C SER A 57 4.06 12.59 3.59
N SER A 58 2.99 12.69 2.81
CA SER A 58 1.76 11.93 3.03
C SER A 58 1.58 10.89 1.93
N TYR A 59 1.16 9.71 2.33
CA TYR A 59 0.89 8.57 1.45
C TYR A 59 -0.59 8.23 1.54
N VAL A 60 -1.24 8.01 0.40
CA VAL A 60 -2.67 7.63 0.33
C VAL A 60 -2.81 6.47 -0.63
N GLY A 61 -3.42 5.38 -0.17
CA GLY A 61 -3.65 4.18 -0.97
C GLY A 61 -5.09 4.05 -1.42
N TYR A 62 -5.31 3.47 -2.59
CA TYR A 62 -6.64 3.22 -3.12
C TYR A 62 -6.65 2.10 -4.15
N ILE A 63 -7.85 1.59 -4.43
CA ILE A 63 -8.15 0.70 -5.54
C ILE A 63 -8.88 1.51 -6.60
N ASP A 64 -8.47 1.41 -7.86
CA ASP A 64 -9.20 2.04 -8.95
C ASP A 64 -10.35 1.15 -9.48
N VAL A 65 -11.16 1.70 -10.36
CA VAL A 65 -12.33 1.01 -10.94
C VAL A 65 -11.98 -0.26 -11.73
N HIS A 66 -10.72 -0.45 -12.09
CA HIS A 66 -10.22 -1.64 -12.78
C HIS A 66 -9.62 -2.66 -11.81
N GLY A 67 -9.63 -2.38 -10.51
CA GLY A 67 -9.05 -3.24 -9.49
C GLY A 67 -7.52 -3.17 -9.42
N ALA A 68 -6.91 -2.10 -9.90
CA ALA A 68 -5.49 -1.86 -9.69
C ALA A 68 -5.24 -1.25 -8.31
N VAL A 69 -4.22 -1.75 -7.61
CA VAL A 69 -3.74 -1.19 -6.34
C VAL A 69 -2.81 -0.03 -6.65
N LYS A 70 -3.14 1.14 -6.15
CA LYS A 70 -2.40 2.38 -6.38
C LYS A 70 -2.10 3.12 -5.09
N ALA A 71 -1.09 3.98 -5.13
CA ALA A 71 -0.80 4.92 -4.06
C ALA A 71 -0.36 6.26 -4.62
N VAL A 72 -0.68 7.30 -3.85
CA VAL A 72 -0.20 8.67 -4.08
C VAL A 72 0.72 9.05 -2.93
N GLN A 73 1.86 9.63 -3.25
CA GLN A 73 2.72 10.33 -2.32
C GLN A 73 2.65 11.83 -2.61
N TYR A 74 2.45 12.63 -1.57
CA TYR A 74 2.69 14.06 -1.62
C TYR A 74 3.90 14.40 -0.77
N ASP A 75 4.98 14.85 -1.42
CA ASP A 75 6.23 15.29 -0.81
C ASP A 75 6.12 16.80 -0.52
N PHE A 76 5.96 17.15 0.75
CA PHE A 76 5.80 18.56 1.17
C PHE A 76 7.08 19.39 1.02
N LEU A 77 8.26 18.75 1.10
CA LEU A 77 9.53 19.45 0.93
C LEU A 77 9.75 19.91 -0.52
N LYS A 78 9.24 19.12 -1.47
CA LYS A 78 9.36 19.40 -2.91
C LYS A 78 8.08 19.98 -3.51
N GLY A 79 6.97 20.02 -2.74
CA GLY A 79 5.66 20.40 -3.26
C GLY A 79 5.21 19.50 -4.41
N ARG A 80 5.52 18.20 -4.35
CA ARG A 80 5.36 17.27 -5.47
C ARG A 80 4.42 16.12 -5.13
N ARG A 81 3.46 15.87 -6.02
CA ARG A 81 2.62 14.67 -6.02
C ARG A 81 3.21 13.62 -6.97
N SER A 82 3.27 12.39 -6.53
CA SER A 82 3.62 11.22 -7.37
C SER A 82 2.57 10.15 -7.18
N GLU A 83 2.16 9.49 -8.25
CA GLU A 83 1.24 8.35 -8.22
C GLU A 83 1.99 7.10 -8.66
N VAL A 84 1.78 6.00 -7.95
CA VAL A 84 2.47 4.74 -8.17
C VAL A 84 1.46 3.63 -8.39
N LEU A 85 1.62 2.85 -9.46
CA LEU A 85 0.94 1.57 -9.65
C LEU A 85 1.67 0.51 -8.83
N ILE A 86 1.03 0.05 -7.75
CA ILE A 86 1.57 -1.00 -6.89
C ILE A 86 1.37 -2.37 -7.55
N ARG A 87 0.14 -2.63 -8.01
CA ARG A 87 -0.21 -3.85 -8.74
C ARG A 87 -1.39 -3.63 -9.67
N SER A 88 -1.27 -4.09 -10.92
CA SER A 88 -2.33 -4.05 -11.92
C SER A 88 -3.29 -5.25 -11.80
N TYR A 89 -4.55 -5.05 -12.18
CA TYR A 89 -5.57 -6.10 -12.31
C TYR A 89 -5.66 -7.05 -11.11
N PHE A 90 -5.64 -6.48 -9.91
CA PHE A 90 -5.62 -7.27 -8.69
C PHE A 90 -7.01 -7.83 -8.37
N GLN A 91 -7.95 -6.94 -8.10
CA GLN A 91 -9.37 -7.27 -7.87
C GLN A 91 -10.17 -5.97 -7.80
N PRO A 92 -11.27 -5.80 -8.54
CA PRO A 92 -12.12 -4.60 -8.48
C PRO A 92 -13.03 -4.67 -7.24
N ASP A 93 -12.42 -4.51 -6.07
CA ASP A 93 -13.09 -4.60 -4.77
C ASP A 93 -12.49 -3.55 -3.83
N ASP A 94 -13.35 -2.72 -3.23
CA ASP A 94 -12.97 -1.63 -2.34
C ASP A 94 -12.34 -2.08 -1.00
N HIS A 95 -12.46 -3.37 -0.66
CA HIS A 95 -11.82 -3.95 0.53
C HIS A 95 -10.31 -4.15 0.36
N ASN A 96 -9.77 -4.01 -0.84
CA ASN A 96 -8.36 -4.30 -1.16
C ASN A 96 -7.45 -3.08 -1.02
N ASN A 97 -7.94 -1.99 -0.45
CA ASN A 97 -7.16 -0.76 -0.27
C ASN A 97 -5.83 -1.05 0.44
N PRO A 98 -4.70 -0.58 -0.10
CA PRO A 98 -3.40 -0.78 0.53
C PRO A 98 -3.25 0.07 1.79
N THR A 99 -2.37 -0.37 2.68
CA THR A 99 -2.01 0.34 3.91
C THR A 99 -0.49 0.49 4.00
N PHE A 100 -0.05 1.45 4.79
CA PHE A 100 1.34 1.87 4.86
C PHE A 100 1.92 1.67 6.26
N LEU A 101 3.20 1.35 6.29
CA LEU A 101 4.02 1.34 7.49
C LEU A 101 5.37 1.99 7.17
N VAL A 102 5.82 2.91 8.01
CA VAL A 102 7.20 3.38 7.96
C VAL A 102 8.05 2.46 8.84
N LEU A 103 9.06 1.87 8.23
CA LEU A 103 10.02 1.00 8.89
C LEU A 103 11.03 1.82 9.72
N PRO A 104 11.77 1.19 10.65
CA PRO A 104 12.80 1.88 11.44
C PRO A 104 13.92 2.53 10.62
N ASP A 105 14.17 2.04 9.41
CA ASP A 105 15.11 2.60 8.43
C ASP A 105 14.48 3.68 7.53
N GLU A 106 13.27 4.15 7.87
CA GLU A 106 12.49 5.17 7.18
C GLU A 106 11.98 4.76 5.79
N ARG A 107 12.22 3.52 5.35
CA ARG A 107 11.58 2.98 4.14
C ARG A 107 10.08 2.76 4.37
N VAL A 108 9.30 2.88 3.31
CA VAL A 108 7.85 2.71 3.36
C VAL A 108 7.48 1.31 2.87
N MET A 109 6.84 0.54 3.73
CA MET A 109 6.27 -0.76 3.42
C MET A 109 4.77 -0.62 3.16
N ILE A 110 4.31 -1.21 2.06
CA ILE A 110 2.91 -1.14 1.63
C ILE A 110 2.34 -2.56 1.63
N PHE A 111 1.30 -2.80 2.44
CA PHE A 111 0.58 -4.06 2.51
C PHE A 111 -0.74 -3.98 1.75
N TYR A 112 -1.13 -5.09 1.12
CA TYR A 112 -2.43 -5.26 0.49
C TYR A 112 -2.81 -6.74 0.40
N SER A 113 -4.10 -7.02 0.26
CA SER A 113 -4.62 -8.37 0.12
C SER A 113 -5.84 -8.37 -0.79
N ARG A 114 -6.19 -9.52 -1.33
CA ARG A 114 -7.49 -9.71 -1.99
C ARG A 114 -8.59 -9.82 -0.94
N HIS A 115 -9.81 -9.53 -1.35
CA HIS A 115 -10.96 -9.70 -0.48
C HIS A 115 -11.32 -11.19 -0.37
N THR A 116 -10.90 -11.82 0.72
CA THR A 116 -11.39 -13.12 1.21
C THR A 116 -11.20 -14.33 0.31
N ASP A 117 -10.41 -14.26 -0.74
CA ASP A 117 -10.20 -15.38 -1.66
C ASP A 117 -8.77 -15.95 -1.67
N GLU A 118 -7.84 -15.32 -0.95
CA GLU A 118 -6.46 -15.79 -0.82
C GLU A 118 -5.96 -15.75 0.63
N PRO A 119 -5.26 -16.82 1.10
CA PRO A 119 -4.67 -16.86 2.44
C PRO A 119 -3.27 -16.23 2.45
N CYS A 120 -3.16 -14.99 2.04
CA CYS A 120 -1.88 -14.27 2.04
C CYS A 120 -2.06 -12.76 2.05
N PHE A 121 -1.01 -12.08 2.49
CA PHE A 121 -0.77 -10.67 2.21
C PHE A 121 0.30 -10.54 1.15
N TYR A 122 0.17 -9.50 0.35
CA TYR A 122 1.23 -9.00 -0.53
C TYR A 122 1.83 -7.75 0.11
N TYR A 123 3.10 -7.51 -0.17
CA TYR A 123 3.74 -6.26 0.21
C TYR A 123 4.85 -5.87 -0.75
N ARG A 124 5.17 -4.59 -0.73
CA ARG A 124 6.33 -4.00 -1.40
C ARG A 124 6.96 -2.98 -0.45
N ILE A 125 8.28 -2.80 -0.55
CA ILE A 125 9.04 -1.89 0.28
C ILE A 125 9.77 -0.90 -0.63
N SER A 126 9.75 0.39 -0.29
CA SER A 126 10.53 1.40 -1.02
C SER A 126 12.02 1.14 -0.83
N GLN A 127 12.82 1.31 -1.89
CA GLN A 127 14.27 1.12 -1.83
C GLN A 127 14.98 2.37 -1.27
N VAL A 128 14.31 3.51 -1.35
CA VAL A 128 14.79 4.77 -0.80
C VAL A 128 13.86 5.19 0.36
N PRO A 129 14.41 5.62 1.51
CA PRO A 129 13.64 6.12 2.62
C PRO A 129 12.63 7.19 2.19
N GLY A 130 11.38 7.04 2.63
CA GLY A 130 10.28 7.97 2.38
C GLY A 130 9.81 8.10 0.93
N ASP A 131 10.34 7.32 -0.04
CA ASP A 131 10.02 7.48 -1.46
C ASP A 131 9.37 6.23 -2.06
N ILE A 132 8.02 6.21 -2.13
CA ILE A 132 7.27 5.08 -2.70
C ILE A 132 7.41 4.96 -4.22
N THR A 133 8.01 5.91 -4.92
CA THR A 133 8.30 5.77 -6.34
C THR A 133 9.40 4.74 -6.61
N THR A 134 10.10 4.30 -5.56
CA THR A 134 11.22 3.34 -5.61
C THR A 134 10.84 1.95 -5.07
N LEU A 135 9.57 1.54 -5.17
CA LEU A 135 9.12 0.24 -4.67
C LEU A 135 9.91 -0.92 -5.29
N GLY A 136 10.45 -1.79 -4.43
CA GLY A 136 11.09 -3.04 -4.79
C GLY A 136 10.11 -4.10 -5.32
N GLU A 137 10.55 -5.35 -5.40
CA GLU A 137 9.73 -6.47 -5.86
C GLU A 137 8.55 -6.75 -4.92
N GLU A 138 7.47 -7.29 -5.50
CA GLU A 138 6.33 -7.77 -4.74
C GLU A 138 6.67 -9.08 -4.02
N LYS A 139 6.35 -9.13 -2.74
CA LYS A 139 6.53 -10.29 -1.87
C LYS A 139 5.23 -10.71 -1.21
N LYS A 140 5.24 -11.91 -0.60
CA LYS A 140 4.07 -12.51 0.05
C LYS A 140 4.36 -12.96 1.48
N ILE A 141 3.36 -12.81 2.35
CA ILE A 141 3.29 -13.47 3.64
C ILE A 141 2.11 -14.44 3.58
N LEU A 142 2.41 -15.74 3.69
CA LEU A 142 1.37 -16.77 3.68
C LEU A 142 0.70 -16.86 5.05
N THR A 143 -0.63 -16.99 5.04
CA THR A 143 -1.46 -17.25 6.21
C THR A 143 -2.21 -18.58 6.04
N LYS A 144 -2.94 -19.03 7.05
CA LYS A 144 -3.77 -20.24 6.93
C LYS A 144 -5.19 -19.94 6.47
N ASP A 145 -5.67 -18.75 6.80
CA ASP A 145 -7.02 -18.28 6.52
C ASP A 145 -6.95 -17.09 5.57
N ASN A 146 -8.02 -16.86 4.85
CA ASN A 146 -8.14 -15.72 3.95
C ASN A 146 -7.97 -14.41 4.71
N THR A 147 -7.45 -13.39 4.03
CA THR A 147 -7.05 -12.13 4.62
C THR A 147 -7.80 -10.96 4.01
N THR A 148 -8.10 -9.95 4.83
CA THR A 148 -8.65 -8.66 4.38
C THR A 148 -8.32 -7.58 5.41
N TYR A 149 -8.14 -6.35 4.98
CA TYR A 149 -7.86 -5.18 5.83
C TYR A 149 -6.56 -5.30 6.63
N PRO A 150 -5.40 -5.41 6.00
CA PRO A 150 -4.14 -5.36 6.71
C PRO A 150 -3.99 -4.02 7.44
N SER A 151 -3.60 -4.09 8.71
CA SER A 151 -3.36 -2.92 9.56
C SER A 151 -2.05 -3.14 10.32
N PRO A 152 -0.90 -2.77 9.72
CA PRO A 152 0.41 -2.94 10.32
C PRO A 152 0.73 -1.79 11.29
N PHE A 153 1.49 -2.10 12.34
CA PHE A 153 2.07 -1.12 13.25
C PHE A 153 3.32 -1.67 13.92
N ILE A 154 4.12 -0.78 14.49
CA ILE A 154 5.29 -1.10 15.32
C ILE A 154 5.01 -0.52 16.71
N LEU A 155 5.26 -1.31 17.75
CA LEU A 155 5.12 -0.86 19.13
C LEU A 155 6.40 -0.15 19.58
N SER A 156 6.24 0.91 20.36
CA SER A 156 7.37 1.69 20.88
C SER A 156 8.25 0.90 21.86
N ASP A 157 7.70 -0.10 22.51
CA ASP A 157 8.38 -0.99 23.44
C ASP A 157 8.84 -2.31 22.80
N ASP A 158 8.50 -2.54 21.53
CA ASP A 158 8.98 -3.65 20.71
C ASP A 158 9.28 -3.19 19.26
N PRO A 159 10.30 -2.33 19.07
CA PRO A 159 10.61 -1.74 17.76
C PRO A 159 11.24 -2.71 16.77
N GLU A 160 11.59 -3.91 17.20
CA GLU A 160 12.22 -4.96 16.41
C GLU A 160 11.22 -5.80 15.62
N HIS A 161 9.90 -5.55 15.80
CA HIS A 161 8.86 -6.35 15.19
C HIS A 161 7.74 -5.50 14.59
N ILE A 162 7.12 -6.05 13.54
CA ILE A 162 5.89 -5.54 12.96
C ILE A 162 4.72 -6.33 13.52
N TYR A 163 3.70 -5.65 14.02
CA TYR A 163 2.42 -6.24 14.37
C TYR A 163 1.45 -6.01 13.23
N LEU A 164 0.77 -7.07 12.78
CA LEU A 164 -0.21 -7.01 11.72
C LEU A 164 -1.56 -7.50 12.24
N CYS A 165 -2.54 -6.61 12.21
CA CYS A 165 -3.92 -6.93 12.49
C CYS A 165 -4.71 -7.00 11.18
N TRP A 166 -5.70 -7.91 11.10
CA TRP A 166 -6.56 -8.05 9.92
C TRP A 166 -7.87 -8.76 10.23
N ARG A 167 -8.80 -8.79 9.29
CA ARG A 167 -9.93 -9.71 9.30
C ARG A 167 -9.46 -11.05 8.73
N GLY A 168 -9.29 -12.04 9.59
CA GLY A 168 -8.65 -13.32 9.27
C GLY A 168 -9.43 -14.53 9.76
N ILE A 169 -8.94 -15.19 10.80
CA ILE A 169 -9.48 -16.46 11.32
C ILE A 169 -10.99 -16.37 11.54
N ARG A 170 -11.75 -17.14 10.78
CA ARG A 170 -13.23 -17.18 10.82
C ARG A 170 -13.88 -15.79 10.71
N TRP A 171 -13.27 -14.89 9.94
CA TRP A 171 -13.74 -13.51 9.75
C TRP A 171 -13.62 -12.60 10.97
N HIS A 172 -12.93 -13.04 12.00
CA HIS A 172 -12.69 -12.26 13.22
C HIS A 172 -11.38 -11.46 13.14
N PRO A 173 -11.26 -10.43 13.99
CA PRO A 173 -10.01 -9.73 14.18
C PRO A 173 -8.90 -10.73 14.56
N THR A 174 -7.84 -10.71 13.79
CA THR A 174 -6.71 -11.62 13.91
C THR A 174 -5.44 -10.78 14.00
N ILE A 175 -4.46 -11.24 14.76
CA ILE A 175 -3.17 -10.57 14.94
C ILE A 175 -2.03 -11.58 14.74
N ALA A 176 -0.94 -11.11 14.14
CA ALA A 176 0.35 -11.78 14.14
C ALA A 176 1.47 -10.78 14.40
N ARG A 177 2.60 -11.28 14.85
CA ARG A 177 3.86 -10.56 14.90
C ARG A 177 4.77 -11.05 13.79
N LEU A 178 5.41 -10.12 13.11
CA LEU A 178 6.29 -10.37 11.99
C LEU A 178 7.69 -9.87 12.34
N SER A 179 8.70 -10.49 11.74
CA SER A 179 10.05 -9.92 11.74
C SER A 179 10.08 -8.57 11.01
N LEU A 180 11.07 -7.73 11.29
CA LEU A 180 11.44 -6.69 10.33
C LEU A 180 11.96 -7.34 9.04
N PRO A 181 11.94 -6.60 7.89
CA PRO A 181 12.54 -7.08 6.65
C PRO A 181 14.03 -7.40 6.83
N ASP A 182 14.45 -8.52 6.28
CA ASP A 182 15.86 -8.90 6.20
C ASP A 182 16.59 -8.18 5.03
N GLU A 183 17.83 -8.57 4.74
CA GLU A 183 18.64 -8.01 3.64
C GLU A 183 18.03 -8.23 2.24
N ASN A 184 17.10 -9.16 2.10
CA ASN A 184 16.36 -9.45 0.87
C ASN A 184 14.96 -8.89 0.89
N ASP A 185 14.61 -8.04 1.86
CA ASP A 185 13.27 -7.53 2.11
C ASP A 185 12.24 -8.64 2.44
N GLU A 186 12.69 -9.80 2.94
CA GLU A 186 11.80 -10.89 3.36
C GLU A 186 11.31 -10.68 4.79
N VAL A 187 10.01 -10.92 5.00
CA VAL A 187 9.32 -10.81 6.29
C VAL A 187 8.67 -12.14 6.61
N GLN A 188 8.79 -12.58 7.87
CA GLN A 188 8.24 -13.85 8.34
C GLN A 188 7.33 -13.66 9.56
N ILE A 189 6.32 -14.51 9.66
CA ILE A 189 5.50 -14.60 10.88
C ILE A 189 6.31 -15.38 11.93
N ASP A 190 6.63 -14.76 13.04
CA ASP A 190 7.33 -15.38 14.16
C ASP A 190 6.40 -15.70 15.34
N TRP A 191 5.21 -15.07 15.38
CA TRP A 191 4.19 -15.30 16.40
C TRP A 191 2.78 -15.16 15.82
N GLY A 192 1.89 -16.11 16.14
CA GLY A 192 0.52 -16.15 15.61
C GLY A 192 0.43 -16.89 14.28
N PRO A 193 -0.63 -16.66 13.49
CA PRO A 193 -1.76 -15.75 13.79
C PRO A 193 -2.69 -16.24 14.91
N TYR A 194 -3.25 -15.32 15.67
CA TYR A 194 -4.22 -15.58 16.73
C TYR A 194 -5.47 -14.73 16.56
N GLN A 195 -6.62 -15.33 16.85
CA GLN A 195 -7.90 -14.61 16.92
C GLN A 195 -7.91 -13.71 18.16
N MET A 196 -8.13 -12.41 18.00
CA MET A 196 -8.09 -11.44 19.10
C MET A 196 -9.32 -11.53 20.01
N VAL A 197 -10.47 -11.91 19.44
CA VAL A 197 -11.73 -12.04 20.18
C VAL A 197 -12.33 -13.42 19.90
N GLN A 198 -12.58 -14.21 20.93
CA GLN A 198 -13.36 -15.43 20.78
C GLN A 198 -14.84 -15.07 20.86
N SER A 199 -15.59 -15.38 19.79
CA SER A 199 -17.04 -15.46 19.90
C SER A 199 -17.39 -16.72 20.71
N THR A 200 -18.05 -16.54 21.83
CA THR A 200 -18.70 -17.62 22.56
C THR A 200 -19.88 -18.20 21.77
#